data_48259c2d9d13d1c2df4535cabe0fac0d
#
_entry.id   48259c2d9d13d1c2df4535cabe0fac0d
#
_cell.length_a   1.000
_cell.length_b   1.000
_cell.length_c   1.000
_cell.angle_alpha   90.00
_cell.angle_beta   90.00
_cell.angle_gamma   90.00
#
_symmetry.space_group_name_H-M   'P 1'
#
loop_
_entity.id
_entity.type
_entity.pdbx_description
1 polymer ?
#
loop_
_entity_poly.entity_id
_entity_poly.type
_entity_poly.pdbx_seq_one_letter_code
_entity_poly.pdbx_strand_id
1 'polypeptide(L)'
;MTHLRGQRRGRLGVALVAVVALLVSGCSSEGASTKDVAKKYKDIPAETGTPQDGGTITVALTPGLTPNYIYPYPPASVSGTVIARGLMWRALYRPSGTGDAVVNAEQSLAELPETSEDRTTVTIRLKDYQWSNGRKVTADDVVFSLELLKAAIAKSPGNWSFYTPGQFPDGVSAEATDEGTVTLSLETAYNESYLLSMLALLYVMPSEEWSIAETGGPRLDFRDPKNAKAIYTYLTQQAEDQAGFTTNPLWQVVNGPFRLKSFDPTTGSFSLVANEEFSGPGEQRLDQVDFKAFTSASAVLNQYKAGTLTVGTLDASFASEIDTLKSDGYHVYGAPAPARIDPLTFNFENTVESFGKIAAQPYVRQALQHLIDQKGYIESRGVYNGTASENYSVAGADTPYPPEFGAEATYPFDPAKAEELLTQHGWKVVPNGTTTCERPGTGEDQCGEGIPQGAKISFTLASANTPSYVGARDVAFASEAKKLGIEVEVVTKSLNYMYSNYGNSFAPAKKNEWGMQDYGAIYLAAGYPSSNTVFNTTGTFNLGSYSNEEVDALIDESTFGADPSVLAKETTAVSEDLPVLFFPTPHTLVVWKDTLSGPPESFHSLLSFLYSPELWYLTK
;
A
#
# COMPACT_ATOMS: atom_id res chain seq x y z
N MET A 1 -13.23 -58.96 -61.60
CA MET A 1 -12.34 -59.82 -62.46
C MET A 1 -10.97 -59.77 -61.80
N THR A 2 -10.71 -60.85 -61.15
CA THR A 2 -9.67 -61.90 -61.37
C THR A 2 -8.27 -61.45 -60.96
N HIS A 3 -7.84 -62.06 -59.89
CA HIS A 3 -6.94 -63.22 -59.64
C HIS A 3 -5.47 -62.74 -59.45
N LEU A 4 -4.61 -63.33 -58.70
CA LEU A 4 -4.43 -64.48 -57.82
C LEU A 4 -3.02 -64.44 -57.18
N ARG A 5 -2.91 -64.82 -55.93
CA ARG A 5 -1.98 -65.76 -55.32
C ARG A 5 -0.49 -65.80 -55.69
N GLY A 6 0.31 -65.92 -54.63
CA GLY A 6 1.58 -66.61 -54.65
C GLY A 6 2.33 -66.56 -53.31
N GLN A 7 2.22 -67.70 -52.57
CA GLN A 7 3.03 -68.02 -51.38
C GLN A 7 4.47 -68.44 -51.75
N ARG A 8 5.45 -68.21 -50.86
CA ARG A 8 6.24 -69.23 -50.14
C ARG A 8 7.47 -68.69 -49.40
N ARG A 9 7.46 -68.95 -48.10
CA ARG A 9 8.48 -69.61 -47.24
C ARG A 9 9.98 -69.33 -47.56
N GLY A 10 10.71 -68.74 -46.61
CA GLY A 10 11.39 -69.49 -45.54
C GLY A 10 12.83 -69.01 -45.35
N ARG A 11 13.26 -68.82 -44.23
CA ARG A 11 14.40 -69.28 -43.42
C ARG A 11 15.05 -68.18 -42.55
N LEU A 12 15.23 -68.56 -41.31
CA LEU A 12 15.96 -67.99 -40.20
C LEU A 12 17.30 -67.32 -40.59
N GLY A 13 17.60 -66.20 -39.99
CA GLY A 13 18.94 -65.66 -39.79
C GLY A 13 18.92 -64.71 -38.58
N VAL A 14 19.57 -65.14 -37.53
CA VAL A 14 19.83 -64.39 -36.31
C VAL A 14 20.83 -63.29 -36.64
N ALA A 15 20.52 -62.00 -36.29
CA ALA A 15 21.55 -61.02 -36.11
C ALA A 15 21.04 -59.81 -35.33
N LEU A 16 21.71 -59.51 -34.26
CA LEU A 16 21.99 -58.27 -33.55
C LEU A 16 20.92 -57.17 -33.51
N VAL A 17 20.42 -56.98 -32.30
CA VAL A 17 19.72 -55.80 -31.84
C VAL A 17 20.70 -54.62 -31.77
N ALA A 18 20.58 -53.68 -32.70
CA ALA A 18 21.13 -52.34 -32.53
C ALA A 18 19.97 -51.40 -32.15
N VAL A 19 19.92 -51.02 -30.87
CA VAL A 19 19.01 -50.00 -30.37
C VAL A 19 19.49 -48.63 -30.92
N VAL A 20 18.84 -48.14 -31.94
CA VAL A 20 18.95 -46.72 -32.36
C VAL A 20 17.90 -45.99 -31.56
N ALA A 21 18.36 -45.30 -30.49
CA ALA A 21 17.58 -44.30 -29.81
C ALA A 21 17.41 -43.08 -30.74
N LEU A 22 16.27 -43.01 -31.41
CA LEU A 22 15.83 -41.77 -32.08
C LEU A 22 15.47 -40.78 -30.97
N LEU A 23 16.41 -39.87 -30.70
CA LEU A 23 16.12 -38.62 -30.02
C LEU A 23 15.14 -37.83 -30.89
N VAL A 24 13.87 -37.92 -30.58
CA VAL A 24 12.86 -36.97 -31.00
C VAL A 24 13.17 -35.69 -30.23
N SER A 25 13.97 -34.82 -30.82
CA SER A 25 14.06 -33.41 -30.40
C SER A 25 12.71 -32.78 -30.73
N GLY A 26 11.74 -32.96 -29.84
CA GLY A 26 10.58 -32.11 -29.78
C GLY A 26 11.07 -30.70 -29.42
N CYS A 27 11.14 -29.82 -30.40
CA CYS A 27 11.08 -28.39 -30.11
C CYS A 27 9.72 -28.13 -29.47
N SER A 28 9.61 -28.31 -28.16
CA SER A 28 8.67 -27.55 -27.39
C SER A 28 9.16 -26.11 -27.48
N SER A 29 8.51 -25.30 -28.32
CA SER A 29 8.45 -23.88 -28.08
C SER A 29 7.89 -23.76 -26.65
N GLU A 30 8.75 -23.56 -25.67
CA GLU A 30 8.35 -23.01 -24.40
C GLU A 30 7.71 -21.67 -24.75
N GLY A 31 6.39 -21.70 -24.91
CA GLY A 31 5.61 -20.50 -24.80
C GLY A 31 6.02 -19.88 -23.48
N ALA A 32 6.55 -18.65 -23.54
CA ALA A 32 7.00 -17.94 -22.37
C ALA A 32 5.90 -18.06 -21.32
N SER A 33 6.18 -18.85 -20.28
CA SER A 33 5.30 -19.06 -19.17
C SER A 33 5.07 -17.69 -18.55
N THR A 34 3.84 -17.22 -18.55
CA THR A 34 3.43 -16.00 -17.83
C THR A 34 3.66 -16.14 -16.32
N LYS A 35 4.18 -17.27 -15.89
CA LYS A 35 4.27 -17.74 -14.51
C LYS A 35 5.14 -16.91 -13.59
N ASP A 36 5.94 -15.93 -14.10
CA ASP A 36 6.94 -15.29 -13.25
C ASP A 36 7.35 -13.89 -13.75
N VAL A 37 6.37 -13.06 -14.14
CA VAL A 37 6.64 -11.66 -14.53
C VAL A 37 7.28 -10.90 -13.36
N ALA A 38 6.80 -11.11 -12.15
CA ALA A 38 7.34 -10.52 -10.94
C ALA A 38 8.84 -10.86 -10.74
N LYS A 39 9.22 -12.13 -10.90
CA LYS A 39 10.63 -12.55 -10.80
C LYS A 39 11.47 -12.14 -12.02
N LYS A 40 10.86 -12.07 -13.22
CA LYS A 40 11.55 -11.70 -14.46
C LYS A 40 11.98 -10.22 -14.47
N TYR A 41 11.24 -9.35 -13.83
CA TYR A 41 11.47 -7.90 -13.82
C TYR A 41 11.81 -7.34 -12.43
N LYS A 42 12.30 -8.17 -11.52
CA LYS A 42 12.68 -7.78 -10.15
C LYS A 42 13.97 -6.95 -10.07
N ASP A 43 14.82 -7.00 -11.10
CA ASP A 43 16.08 -6.30 -11.10
C ASP A 43 15.89 -4.89 -11.68
N ILE A 44 16.25 -3.89 -10.92
CA ILE A 44 16.21 -2.49 -11.37
C ILE A 44 17.30 -2.31 -12.43
N PRO A 45 17.01 -1.80 -13.62
CA PRO A 45 18.00 -1.47 -14.62
C PRO A 45 19.08 -0.54 -14.06
N ALA A 46 20.32 -0.83 -14.37
CA ALA A 46 21.45 -0.01 -13.96
C ALA A 46 21.37 1.39 -14.58
N GLU A 47 21.95 2.35 -13.88
CA GLU A 47 22.15 3.71 -14.39
C GLU A 47 22.89 3.71 -15.72
N THR A 48 22.42 4.47 -16.70
CA THR A 48 22.95 4.49 -18.06
C THR A 48 23.08 5.91 -18.61
N GLY A 49 23.93 6.05 -19.62
CA GLY A 49 24.09 7.29 -20.39
C GLY A 49 24.89 8.37 -19.66
N THR A 50 25.02 9.52 -20.33
CA THR A 50 25.67 10.71 -19.77
C THR A 50 24.59 11.70 -19.32
N PRO A 51 24.63 12.15 -18.04
CA PRO A 51 23.67 13.11 -17.56
C PRO A 51 23.62 14.39 -18.38
N GLN A 52 22.41 14.89 -18.59
CA GLN A 52 22.14 16.21 -19.14
C GLN A 52 21.44 17.06 -18.10
N ASP A 53 21.81 18.33 -18.03
CA ASP A 53 21.11 19.30 -17.20
C ASP A 53 19.91 19.84 -17.97
N GLY A 54 18.83 20.10 -17.21
CA GLY A 54 17.59 20.62 -17.73
C GLY A 54 16.63 19.56 -18.28
N GLY A 55 15.55 20.06 -18.79
CA GLY A 55 14.52 19.28 -19.47
C GLY A 55 13.29 18.97 -18.63
N THR A 56 12.29 18.44 -19.31
CA THR A 56 10.98 18.14 -18.76
C THR A 56 10.66 16.67 -18.93
N ILE A 57 10.15 16.04 -17.88
CA ILE A 57 9.61 14.68 -17.93
C ILE A 57 8.11 14.69 -17.68
N THR A 58 7.43 13.67 -18.19
CA THR A 58 6.00 13.47 -17.99
C THR A 58 5.77 12.20 -17.17
N VAL A 59 5.05 12.33 -16.06
CA VAL A 59 4.73 11.25 -15.13
C VAL A 59 3.23 10.96 -15.16
N ALA A 60 2.84 9.70 -15.28
CA ALA A 60 1.43 9.30 -15.14
C ALA A 60 1.03 9.24 -13.67
N LEU A 61 -0.07 9.90 -13.32
CA LEU A 61 -0.79 9.62 -12.08
C LEU A 61 -1.54 8.29 -12.20
N THR A 62 -1.76 7.63 -11.06
CA THR A 62 -2.59 6.41 -11.02
C THR A 62 -3.99 6.71 -11.58
N PRO A 63 -4.46 5.92 -12.55
CA PRO A 63 -5.77 6.14 -13.15
C PRO A 63 -6.90 6.19 -12.10
N GLY A 64 -7.78 7.18 -12.23
CA GLY A 64 -8.90 7.37 -11.33
C GLY A 64 -8.57 8.11 -10.03
N LEU A 65 -7.29 8.39 -9.75
CA LEU A 65 -6.90 9.30 -8.68
C LEU A 65 -6.75 10.72 -9.25
N THR A 66 -7.52 11.64 -8.69
CA THR A 66 -7.47 13.06 -9.07
C THR A 66 -7.02 13.85 -7.86
N PRO A 67 -5.79 14.42 -7.87
CA PRO A 67 -5.36 15.31 -6.81
C PRO A 67 -6.33 16.49 -6.68
N ASN A 68 -6.77 16.76 -5.46
CA ASN A 68 -7.73 17.84 -5.18
C ASN A 68 -7.42 18.57 -3.87
N TYR A 69 -6.27 18.27 -3.26
CA TYR A 69 -5.89 18.78 -1.95
C TYR A 69 -4.37 18.93 -1.86
N ILE A 70 -3.88 20.04 -1.28
CA ILE A 70 -2.45 20.37 -1.28
C ILE A 70 -1.76 20.26 0.09
N TYR A 71 -2.49 20.42 1.21
CA TYR A 71 -1.90 20.39 2.55
C TYR A 71 -1.51 18.95 2.97
N PRO A 72 -0.34 18.74 3.64
CA PRO A 72 0.20 17.41 3.95
C PRO A 72 -0.67 16.52 4.84
N TYR A 73 -1.45 17.09 5.76
CA TYR A 73 -2.35 16.36 6.66
C TYR A 73 -3.83 16.59 6.29
N PRO A 74 -4.34 15.85 5.28
CA PRO A 74 -5.70 16.03 4.81
C PRO A 74 -6.73 15.54 5.82
N PRO A 75 -7.95 16.08 5.78
CA PRO A 75 -9.10 15.43 6.39
C PRO A 75 -9.27 14.00 5.85
N ALA A 76 -9.78 13.09 6.69
CA ALA A 76 -9.96 11.68 6.34
C ALA A 76 -10.83 11.44 5.08
N SER A 77 -11.66 12.42 4.70
CA SER A 77 -12.50 12.38 3.49
C SER A 77 -11.76 12.69 2.18
N VAL A 78 -10.50 13.12 2.25
CA VAL A 78 -9.72 13.53 1.07
C VAL A 78 -8.92 12.35 0.52
N SER A 79 -9.13 12.01 -0.75
CA SER A 79 -8.47 10.87 -1.40
C SER A 79 -7.24 11.23 -2.25
N GLY A 80 -6.92 12.50 -2.44
CA GLY A 80 -5.91 12.92 -3.42
C GLY A 80 -4.94 14.01 -2.96
N THR A 81 -3.94 13.67 -2.13
CA THR A 81 -2.89 14.60 -1.65
C THR A 81 -1.52 14.39 -2.30
N VAL A 82 -1.47 13.88 -3.53
CA VAL A 82 -0.21 13.50 -4.19
C VAL A 82 0.76 14.66 -4.34
N ILE A 83 0.24 15.87 -4.53
CA ILE A 83 1.06 17.08 -4.79
C ILE A 83 1.98 17.41 -3.60
N ALA A 84 1.48 17.21 -2.38
CA ALA A 84 2.17 17.68 -1.17
C ALA A 84 3.27 16.75 -0.68
N ARG A 85 3.18 15.46 -1.01
CA ARG A 85 4.01 14.46 -0.34
C ARG A 85 5.39 14.32 -0.97
N GLY A 86 6.40 14.71 -0.23
CA GLY A 86 7.81 14.41 -0.51
C GLY A 86 8.47 15.20 -1.64
N LEU A 87 7.70 15.80 -2.54
CA LEU A 87 8.24 16.61 -3.65
C LEU A 87 8.25 18.10 -3.35
N MET A 88 7.29 18.59 -2.56
CA MET A 88 7.20 20.00 -2.13
C MET A 88 7.63 20.16 -0.67
N TRP A 89 7.19 19.26 0.21
CA TRP A 89 7.57 19.26 1.63
C TRP A 89 8.15 17.93 2.02
N ARG A 90 9.39 17.95 2.51
CA ARG A 90 10.08 16.75 2.98
C ARG A 90 9.54 16.31 4.34
N ALA A 91 9.42 15.03 4.54
CA ALA A 91 9.29 14.46 5.89
C ALA A 91 10.61 14.60 6.64
N LEU A 92 10.54 14.60 7.97
CA LEU A 92 11.71 14.71 8.86
C LEU A 92 12.73 13.60 8.56
N TYR A 93 12.24 12.39 8.36
CA TYR A 93 13.04 11.26 7.87
C TYR A 93 12.44 10.71 6.57
N ARG A 94 13.29 10.23 5.69
CA ARG A 94 12.86 9.57 4.47
C ARG A 94 12.81 8.07 4.70
N PRO A 95 11.67 7.38 4.49
CA PRO A 95 11.62 5.94 4.56
C PRO A 95 12.65 5.28 3.65
N SER A 96 13.30 4.20 4.11
CA SER A 96 14.19 3.42 3.27
C SER A 96 13.38 2.66 2.21
N GLY A 97 13.90 2.60 0.99
CA GLY A 97 13.30 1.83 -0.10
C GLY A 97 13.76 0.38 -0.14
N THR A 98 14.83 0.06 0.56
CA THR A 98 15.51 -1.24 0.45
C THR A 98 16.25 -1.58 1.75
N GLY A 99 16.41 -2.87 2.04
CA GLY A 99 17.20 -3.36 3.15
C GLY A 99 16.53 -3.25 4.53
N ASP A 100 17.31 -3.46 5.58
CA ASP A 100 16.85 -3.54 6.97
C ASP A 100 16.74 -2.17 7.66
N ALA A 101 17.14 -1.09 6.98
CA ALA A 101 17.07 0.26 7.56
C ALA A 101 15.66 0.82 7.49
N VAL A 102 15.16 1.34 8.61
CA VAL A 102 13.84 1.99 8.69
C VAL A 102 13.78 3.24 7.81
N VAL A 103 14.86 4.03 7.79
CA VAL A 103 14.96 5.27 7.01
C VAL A 103 16.27 5.37 6.23
N ASN A 104 16.25 6.12 5.14
CA ASN A 104 17.44 6.57 4.43
C ASN A 104 17.97 7.84 5.11
N ALA A 105 18.97 7.68 5.97
CA ALA A 105 19.55 8.78 6.74
C ALA A 105 20.15 9.87 5.85
N GLU A 106 20.78 9.51 4.72
CA GLU A 106 21.40 10.48 3.80
C GLU A 106 20.36 11.44 3.22
N GLN A 107 19.20 10.92 2.80
CA GLN A 107 18.12 11.70 2.19
C GLN A 107 17.14 12.32 3.20
N SER A 108 17.39 12.19 4.50
CA SER A 108 16.56 12.74 5.57
C SER A 108 16.94 14.19 5.91
N LEU A 109 15.98 14.97 6.43
CA LEU A 109 16.20 16.34 6.90
C LEU A 109 17.08 16.40 8.18
N ALA A 110 17.12 15.29 8.93
CA ALA A 110 17.85 15.18 10.18
C ALA A 110 18.85 14.03 10.17
N GLU A 111 19.85 14.10 11.04
CA GLU A 111 20.66 12.95 11.41
C GLU A 111 19.80 11.92 12.16
N LEU A 112 20.25 10.66 12.23
CA LEU A 112 19.54 9.66 13.03
C LEU A 112 19.40 10.14 14.47
N PRO A 113 18.25 9.93 15.12
CA PRO A 113 17.99 10.45 16.44
C PRO A 113 18.87 9.77 17.49
N GLU A 114 19.22 10.51 18.54
CA GLU A 114 19.88 9.97 19.73
C GLU A 114 18.82 9.78 20.82
N THR A 115 18.70 8.55 21.32
CA THR A 115 17.72 8.17 22.34
C THR A 115 18.43 7.99 23.68
N SER A 116 17.83 8.49 24.77
CA SER A 116 18.32 8.28 26.14
C SER A 116 18.23 6.80 26.55
N GLU A 117 19.00 6.38 27.57
CA GLU A 117 19.04 5.00 28.04
C GLU A 117 17.65 4.48 28.47
N ASP A 118 16.84 5.34 29.08
CA ASP A 118 15.45 5.04 29.48
C ASP A 118 14.43 5.20 28.32
N ARG A 119 14.90 5.59 27.15
CA ARG A 119 14.10 5.81 25.92
C ARG A 119 12.96 6.82 26.06
N THR A 120 13.06 7.75 27.03
CA THR A 120 12.04 8.78 27.25
C THR A 120 12.43 10.15 26.69
N THR A 121 13.68 10.32 26.27
CA THR A 121 14.17 11.53 25.63
C THR A 121 14.83 11.21 24.29
N VAL A 122 14.43 11.92 23.24
CA VAL A 122 14.96 11.73 21.89
C VAL A 122 15.48 13.06 21.37
N THR A 123 16.74 13.12 21.02
CA THR A 123 17.41 14.31 20.45
C THR A 123 17.55 14.16 18.94
N ILE A 124 17.04 15.12 18.21
CA ILE A 124 17.04 15.17 16.75
C ILE A 124 17.83 16.40 16.30
N ARG A 125 18.89 16.17 15.50
CA ARG A 125 19.70 17.26 14.92
C ARG A 125 19.39 17.41 13.45
N LEU A 126 18.93 18.60 13.06
CA LEU A 126 18.64 18.95 11.68
C LEU A 126 19.93 19.13 10.89
N LYS A 127 19.92 18.73 9.64
CA LYS A 127 20.93 19.06 8.65
C LYS A 127 20.69 20.47 8.10
N ASP A 128 21.64 20.99 7.34
CA ASP A 128 21.58 22.36 6.78
C ASP A 128 20.65 22.41 5.55
N TYR A 129 19.34 22.35 5.81
CA TYR A 129 18.30 22.49 4.79
C TYR A 129 17.71 23.89 4.77
N GLN A 130 17.26 24.31 3.58
CA GLN A 130 16.66 25.64 3.38
C GLN A 130 15.25 25.52 2.79
N TRP A 131 14.44 26.53 3.09
CA TRP A 131 13.18 26.81 2.43
C TRP A 131 13.43 27.53 1.10
N SER A 132 12.48 27.44 0.16
CA SER A 132 12.58 28.08 -1.16
C SER A 132 12.62 29.61 -1.14
N ASN A 133 12.51 30.23 0.03
CA ASN A 133 12.71 31.65 0.26
C ASN A 133 14.10 31.99 0.86
N GLY A 134 15.01 31.01 0.93
CA GLY A 134 16.38 31.14 1.46
C GLY A 134 16.50 31.07 2.99
N ARG A 135 15.37 30.94 3.72
CA ARG A 135 15.37 30.76 5.18
C ARG A 135 15.81 29.32 5.54
N LYS A 136 16.57 29.16 6.61
CA LYS A 136 16.89 27.82 7.11
C LYS A 136 15.66 27.08 7.61
N VAL A 137 15.65 25.75 7.44
CA VAL A 137 14.73 24.86 8.16
C VAL A 137 15.22 24.78 9.59
N THR A 138 14.35 25.03 10.55
CA THR A 138 14.68 25.15 11.96
C THR A 138 13.96 24.12 12.83
N ALA A 139 14.43 23.96 14.07
CA ALA A 139 13.78 23.14 15.08
C ALA A 139 12.33 23.58 15.34
N ASP A 140 12.03 24.87 15.26
CA ASP A 140 10.67 25.40 15.38
C ASP A 140 9.74 24.91 14.26
N ASP A 141 10.25 24.69 13.04
CA ASP A 141 9.45 24.13 11.94
C ASP A 141 9.04 22.68 12.24
N VAL A 142 9.90 21.89 12.91
CA VAL A 142 9.58 20.52 13.34
C VAL A 142 8.56 20.52 14.48
N VAL A 143 8.77 21.35 15.52
CA VAL A 143 7.81 21.49 16.64
C VAL A 143 6.45 21.93 16.12
N PHE A 144 6.40 22.93 15.24
CA PHE A 144 5.19 23.39 14.57
C PHE A 144 4.46 22.24 13.85
N SER A 145 5.21 21.42 13.11
CA SER A 145 4.64 20.30 12.35
C SER A 145 4.01 19.26 13.25
N LEU A 146 4.65 18.94 14.39
CA LEU A 146 4.10 18.03 15.39
C LEU A 146 2.83 18.60 16.04
N GLU A 147 2.82 19.89 16.41
CA GLU A 147 1.65 20.50 17.01
C GLU A 147 0.47 20.58 16.03
N LEU A 148 0.71 20.78 14.72
CA LEU A 148 -0.34 20.71 13.71
C LEU A 148 -0.83 19.27 13.48
N LEU A 149 0.03 18.27 13.56
CA LEU A 149 -0.38 16.86 13.52
C LEU A 149 -1.32 16.55 14.70
N LYS A 150 -0.96 16.97 15.91
CA LYS A 150 -1.83 16.83 17.10
C LYS A 150 -3.17 17.54 16.91
N ALA A 151 -3.16 18.76 16.36
CA ALA A 151 -4.37 19.52 16.07
C ALA A 151 -5.26 18.82 15.02
N ALA A 152 -4.66 18.17 14.02
CA ALA A 152 -5.37 17.38 13.03
C ALA A 152 -6.09 16.18 13.68
N ILE A 153 -5.38 15.41 14.52
CA ILE A 153 -5.89 14.27 15.26
C ILE A 153 -6.98 14.69 16.25
N ALA A 154 -6.77 15.78 16.98
CA ALA A 154 -7.76 16.32 17.93
C ALA A 154 -9.06 16.78 17.24
N LYS A 155 -8.99 17.19 15.96
CA LYS A 155 -10.19 17.50 15.17
C LYS A 155 -10.92 16.23 14.74
N SER A 156 -10.19 15.21 14.30
CA SER A 156 -10.70 13.88 13.99
C SER A 156 -9.52 12.90 13.94
N PRO A 157 -9.55 11.81 14.71
CA PRO A 157 -8.50 10.80 14.72
C PRO A 157 -8.11 10.30 13.32
N GLY A 158 -9.09 10.10 12.44
CA GLY A 158 -8.87 9.65 11.07
C GLY A 158 -8.18 10.65 10.14
N ASN A 159 -7.88 11.89 10.59
CA ASN A 159 -7.08 12.85 9.81
C ASN A 159 -5.60 12.45 9.72
N TRP A 160 -5.20 11.45 10.48
CA TRP A 160 -3.92 10.78 10.29
C TRP A 160 -4.11 9.26 10.35
N SER A 161 -4.02 8.60 9.21
CA SER A 161 -4.31 7.16 9.08
C SER A 161 -3.34 6.23 9.82
N PHE A 162 -2.24 6.76 10.36
CA PHE A 162 -1.25 6.04 11.17
C PHE A 162 -1.45 6.27 12.68
N TYR A 163 -2.56 6.84 13.09
CA TYR A 163 -2.83 7.12 14.50
C TYR A 163 -3.58 5.97 15.17
N THR A 164 -3.12 5.61 16.36
CA THR A 164 -3.84 4.77 17.33
C THR A 164 -3.91 5.54 18.65
N PRO A 165 -5.09 5.70 19.27
CA PRO A 165 -5.21 6.39 20.56
C PRO A 165 -4.26 5.82 21.62
N GLY A 166 -3.55 6.72 22.33
CA GLY A 166 -2.54 6.35 23.34
C GLY A 166 -1.15 6.06 22.76
N GLN A 167 -0.99 6.10 21.45
CA GLN A 167 0.30 5.94 20.77
C GLN A 167 0.75 7.28 20.15
N PHE A 168 1.90 7.31 19.44
CA PHE A 168 2.41 8.52 18.82
C PHE A 168 1.31 9.25 18.00
N PRO A 169 1.13 10.59 18.19
CA PRO A 169 1.93 11.53 18.96
C PRO A 169 1.41 11.82 20.38
N ASP A 170 0.52 10.98 20.95
CA ASP A 170 0.03 11.17 22.32
C ASP A 170 1.17 11.00 23.33
N GLY A 171 1.16 11.81 24.39
CA GLY A 171 2.23 11.79 25.39
C GLY A 171 3.61 12.23 24.88
N VAL A 172 3.70 12.84 23.69
CA VAL A 172 4.94 13.37 23.11
C VAL A 172 4.93 14.89 23.19
N SER A 173 5.94 15.49 23.82
CA SER A 173 6.21 16.92 23.74
C SER A 173 7.50 17.18 22.96
N ALA A 174 7.59 18.31 22.28
CA ALA A 174 8.75 18.69 21.50
C ALA A 174 9.19 20.11 21.86
N GLU A 175 10.50 20.31 22.03
CA GLU A 175 11.11 21.60 22.31
C GLU A 175 12.27 21.87 21.35
N ALA A 176 12.33 23.07 20.78
CA ALA A 176 13.50 23.54 20.08
C ALA A 176 14.54 24.00 21.11
N THR A 177 15.57 23.18 21.34
CA THR A 177 16.62 23.48 22.33
C THR A 177 17.66 24.45 21.78
N ASP A 178 17.81 24.48 20.46
CA ASP A 178 18.50 25.52 19.69
C ASP A 178 17.92 25.56 18.27
N GLU A 179 18.49 26.38 17.37
CA GLU A 179 17.97 26.57 16.01
C GLU A 179 17.90 25.26 15.20
N GLY A 180 18.81 24.31 15.43
CA GLY A 180 18.94 23.07 14.69
C GLY A 180 18.63 21.79 15.48
N THR A 181 18.28 21.91 16.77
CA THR A 181 18.08 20.73 17.63
C THR A 181 16.69 20.69 18.24
N VAL A 182 15.99 19.59 18.03
CA VAL A 182 14.70 19.28 18.66
C VAL A 182 14.91 18.20 19.71
N THR A 183 14.36 18.41 20.90
CA THR A 183 14.25 17.39 21.94
C THR A 183 12.80 16.96 22.07
N LEU A 184 12.54 15.67 21.88
CA LEU A 184 11.25 15.06 22.22
C LEU A 184 11.32 14.49 23.64
N SER A 185 10.30 14.78 24.44
CA SER A 185 10.06 14.11 25.73
C SER A 185 8.84 13.22 25.59
N LEU A 186 8.97 11.95 25.97
CA LEU A 186 7.99 10.90 25.81
C LEU A 186 7.47 10.48 27.18
N GLU A 187 6.16 10.47 27.38
CA GLU A 187 5.53 9.95 28.62
C GLU A 187 5.72 8.44 28.76
N THR A 188 5.79 7.73 27.64
CA THR A 188 6.06 6.29 27.55
C THR A 188 7.15 6.05 26.53
N ALA A 189 8.10 5.16 26.86
CA ALA A 189 9.17 4.77 25.94
C ALA A 189 8.60 3.99 24.74
N TYR A 190 9.02 4.33 23.53
CA TYR A 190 8.66 3.61 22.31
C TYR A 190 9.74 2.64 21.88
N ASN A 191 9.38 1.66 21.05
CA ASN A 191 10.34 0.95 20.23
C ASN A 191 11.01 1.97 19.29
N GLU A 192 12.34 1.94 19.19
CA GLU A 192 13.08 2.94 18.42
C GLU A 192 12.74 2.90 16.92
N SER A 193 12.59 1.69 16.36
CA SER A 193 12.22 1.51 14.95
C SER A 193 10.78 1.98 14.68
N TYR A 194 9.86 1.71 15.61
CA TYR A 194 8.50 2.23 15.54
C TYR A 194 8.49 3.75 15.55
N LEU A 195 9.14 4.38 16.55
CA LEU A 195 9.18 5.84 16.66
C LEU A 195 9.81 6.47 15.41
N LEU A 196 10.91 5.91 14.92
CA LEU A 196 11.59 6.39 13.72
C LEU A 196 10.69 6.29 12.49
N SER A 197 9.89 5.22 12.37
CA SER A 197 8.93 5.06 11.28
C SER A 197 7.80 6.10 11.35
N MET A 198 7.34 6.47 12.55
CA MET A 198 6.34 7.53 12.74
C MET A 198 6.92 8.92 12.43
N LEU A 199 8.15 9.19 12.84
CA LEU A 199 8.86 10.43 12.48
C LEU A 199 9.15 10.55 10.98
N ALA A 200 9.25 9.43 10.26
CA ALA A 200 9.36 9.40 8.81
C ALA A 200 8.04 9.79 8.09
N LEU A 201 6.94 9.85 8.83
CA LEU A 201 5.64 10.32 8.33
C LEU A 201 5.34 11.78 8.74
N LEU A 202 6.23 12.41 9.51
CA LEU A 202 6.11 13.80 9.94
C LEU A 202 6.68 14.73 8.86
N TYR A 203 5.81 15.36 8.08
CA TYR A 203 6.20 16.40 7.12
C TYR A 203 6.58 17.67 7.83
N VAL A 204 7.76 18.23 7.50
CA VAL A 204 8.24 19.49 8.08
C VAL A 204 7.65 20.68 7.30
N MET A 205 6.97 21.58 8.01
CA MET A 205 6.19 22.69 7.46
C MET A 205 6.72 24.04 7.94
N PRO A 206 6.59 25.12 7.12
CA PRO A 206 7.21 26.42 7.40
C PRO A 206 6.46 27.17 8.52
N SER A 207 6.99 27.11 9.74
CA SER A 207 6.36 27.69 10.93
C SER A 207 6.16 29.19 10.82
N GLU A 208 7.14 29.90 10.20
CA GLU A 208 7.06 31.35 10.06
C GLU A 208 5.94 31.79 9.11
N GLU A 209 5.70 31.09 8.03
CA GLU A 209 4.73 31.43 7.02
C GLU A 209 3.33 30.92 7.36
N TRP A 210 3.24 29.79 8.06
CA TRP A 210 1.96 29.11 8.28
C TRP A 210 1.35 29.28 9.66
N SER A 211 2.03 29.92 10.61
CA SER A 211 1.49 30.13 11.97
C SER A 211 0.44 31.24 12.04
N ILE A 212 -0.45 31.32 11.06
CA ILE A 212 -1.55 32.31 10.96
C ILE A 212 -2.90 31.60 10.90
N ALA A 213 -3.97 32.26 11.34
CA ALA A 213 -5.34 31.70 11.29
C ALA A 213 -6.29 32.49 10.37
N GLU A 214 -5.76 33.51 9.65
CA GLU A 214 -6.48 34.28 8.62
C GLU A 214 -5.47 34.90 7.67
N THR A 215 -5.91 35.24 6.47
CA THR A 215 -5.06 35.88 5.45
C THR A 215 -4.55 37.24 5.94
N GLY A 216 -3.22 37.41 6.00
CA GLY A 216 -2.59 38.65 6.49
C GLY A 216 -2.73 38.87 8.00
N GLY A 217 -3.22 37.86 8.74
CA GLY A 217 -3.31 37.90 10.19
C GLY A 217 -1.95 37.85 10.90
N PRO A 218 -1.92 38.12 12.20
CA PRO A 218 -0.68 38.00 12.98
C PRO A 218 -0.26 36.57 13.13
N ARG A 219 1.05 36.36 13.32
CA ARG A 219 1.59 35.05 13.73
C ARG A 219 1.07 34.69 15.12
N LEU A 220 0.63 33.45 15.27
CA LEU A 220 0.16 32.89 16.52
C LEU A 220 1.23 31.97 17.13
N ASP A 221 1.29 31.93 18.44
CA ASP A 221 2.09 30.92 19.13
C ASP A 221 1.44 29.54 18.96
N PHE A 222 2.00 28.75 18.08
CA PHE A 222 1.50 27.41 17.73
C PHE A 222 1.67 26.36 18.86
N ARG A 223 2.43 26.68 19.90
CA ARG A 223 2.58 25.81 21.08
C ARG A 223 1.34 25.86 21.97
N ASP A 224 0.50 26.88 21.83
CA ASP A 224 -0.85 26.89 22.41
C ASP A 224 -1.78 26.01 21.57
N PRO A 225 -2.34 24.90 22.12
CA PRO A 225 -3.22 24.00 21.39
C PRO A 225 -4.44 24.68 20.74
N LYS A 226 -4.93 25.78 21.33
CA LYS A 226 -6.02 26.57 20.76
C LYS A 226 -5.59 27.27 19.47
N ASN A 227 -4.38 27.81 19.47
CA ASN A 227 -3.81 28.45 18.29
C ASN A 227 -3.47 27.41 17.21
N ALA A 228 -2.84 26.28 17.58
CA ALA A 228 -2.56 25.18 16.66
C ALA A 228 -3.84 24.70 15.95
N LYS A 229 -4.95 24.55 16.69
CA LYS A 229 -6.26 24.20 16.14
C LYS A 229 -6.79 25.27 15.17
N ALA A 230 -6.63 26.57 15.48
CA ALA A 230 -7.06 27.67 14.62
C ALA A 230 -6.23 27.69 13.33
N ILE A 231 -4.91 27.56 13.43
CA ILE A 231 -3.98 27.47 12.30
C ILE A 231 -4.34 26.28 11.41
N TYR A 232 -4.46 25.08 11.98
CA TYR A 232 -4.84 23.87 11.23
C TYR A 232 -6.18 24.06 10.50
N THR A 233 -7.17 24.65 11.16
CA THR A 233 -8.47 24.90 10.54
C THR A 233 -8.36 25.85 9.35
N TYR A 234 -7.59 26.94 9.50
CA TYR A 234 -7.33 27.87 8.40
C TYR A 234 -6.59 27.22 7.24
N LEU A 235 -5.49 26.52 7.50
CA LEU A 235 -4.71 25.83 6.46
C LEU A 235 -5.54 24.80 5.70
N THR A 236 -6.37 24.02 6.39
CA THR A 236 -7.25 23.05 5.73
C THR A 236 -8.30 23.69 4.84
N GLN A 237 -8.85 24.87 5.24
CA GLN A 237 -9.76 25.63 4.39
C GLN A 237 -9.06 26.20 3.15
N GLN A 238 -7.84 26.72 3.30
CA GLN A 238 -7.04 27.21 2.17
C GLN A 238 -6.67 26.08 1.20
N ALA A 239 -6.47 24.86 1.70
CA ALA A 239 -6.10 23.69 0.91
C ALA A 239 -7.27 23.09 0.11
N GLU A 240 -8.50 23.51 0.34
CA GLU A 240 -9.69 23.14 -0.46
C GLU A 240 -9.85 24.06 -1.69
N ASP A 241 -9.26 25.26 -1.67
CA ASP A 241 -9.32 26.21 -2.78
C ASP A 241 -8.31 25.84 -3.88
N GLN A 242 -8.71 24.95 -4.78
CA GLN A 242 -7.89 24.47 -5.89
C GLN A 242 -7.46 25.60 -6.85
N ALA A 243 -8.26 26.66 -7.01
CA ALA A 243 -7.93 27.82 -7.84
C ALA A 243 -6.76 28.63 -7.25
N GLY A 244 -6.61 28.57 -5.93
CA GLY A 244 -5.55 29.24 -5.19
C GLY A 244 -4.22 28.47 -5.12
N PHE A 245 -4.12 27.21 -5.54
CA PHE A 245 -2.92 26.38 -5.34
C PHE A 245 -1.64 27.01 -5.87
N THR A 246 -1.70 27.71 -7.01
CA THR A 246 -0.53 28.33 -7.64
C THR A 246 -0.32 29.79 -7.26
N THR A 247 -1.31 30.43 -6.64
CA THR A 247 -1.28 31.88 -6.34
C THR A 247 -1.27 32.20 -4.85
N ASN A 248 -1.72 31.26 -4.00
CA ASN A 248 -1.70 31.44 -2.57
C ASN A 248 -0.25 31.35 -2.04
N PRO A 249 0.28 32.40 -1.38
CA PRO A 249 1.65 32.43 -0.87
C PRO A 249 1.99 31.29 0.10
N LEU A 250 1.01 30.74 0.81
CA LEU A 250 1.20 29.61 1.71
C LEU A 250 1.86 28.40 1.01
N TRP A 251 1.45 28.13 -0.22
CA TRP A 251 1.91 26.94 -0.95
C TRP A 251 3.20 27.14 -1.76
N GLN A 252 3.76 28.36 -1.71
CA GLN A 252 4.97 28.70 -2.46
C GLN A 252 6.26 28.46 -1.67
N VAL A 253 6.18 28.36 -0.33
CA VAL A 253 7.34 28.09 0.52
C VAL A 253 7.44 26.60 0.76
N VAL A 254 8.49 26.00 0.21
CA VAL A 254 8.74 24.55 0.21
C VAL A 254 10.18 24.25 0.61
N ASN A 255 10.43 23.08 1.21
CA ASN A 255 11.78 22.56 1.49
C ASN A 255 12.12 21.31 0.67
N GLY A 256 11.22 20.92 -0.21
CA GLY A 256 11.43 19.82 -1.14
C GLY A 256 12.10 20.25 -2.44
N PRO A 257 12.41 19.28 -3.31
CA PRO A 257 13.14 19.55 -4.56
C PRO A 257 12.33 20.30 -5.61
N PHE A 258 11.01 20.39 -5.47
CA PHE A 258 10.15 21.02 -6.48
C PHE A 258 9.13 21.99 -5.86
N ARG A 259 8.69 22.95 -6.68
CA ARG A 259 7.60 23.88 -6.40
C ARG A 259 6.46 23.70 -7.40
N LEU A 260 5.22 23.94 -6.97
CA LEU A 260 4.07 23.90 -7.86
C LEU A 260 4.11 25.07 -8.86
N LYS A 261 4.08 24.76 -10.16
CA LYS A 261 4.03 25.71 -11.27
C LYS A 261 2.62 25.93 -11.78
N SER A 262 1.89 24.82 -12.02
CA SER A 262 0.53 24.85 -12.56
C SER A 262 -0.30 23.72 -11.99
N PHE A 263 -1.61 23.94 -11.92
CA PHE A 263 -2.59 22.93 -11.51
C PHE A 263 -3.86 23.13 -12.34
N ASP A 264 -4.39 22.04 -12.90
CA ASP A 264 -5.66 22.03 -13.62
C ASP A 264 -6.75 21.40 -12.71
N PRO A 265 -7.66 22.18 -12.13
CA PRO A 265 -8.71 21.65 -11.26
C PRO A 265 -9.73 20.75 -11.96
N THR A 266 -9.78 20.80 -13.31
CA THR A 266 -10.70 19.97 -14.09
C THR A 266 -10.21 18.55 -14.23
N THR A 267 -8.91 18.37 -14.47
CA THR A 267 -8.30 17.05 -14.69
C THR A 267 -7.53 16.54 -13.48
N GLY A 268 -7.08 17.43 -12.59
CA GLY A 268 -6.13 17.13 -11.51
C GLY A 268 -4.68 17.02 -11.98
N SER A 269 -4.40 17.34 -13.27
CA SER A 269 -3.03 17.37 -13.78
C SER A 269 -2.29 18.60 -13.28
N PHE A 270 -0.99 18.47 -13.03
CA PHE A 270 -0.17 19.58 -12.51
C PHE A 270 1.26 19.49 -12.98
N SER A 271 1.97 20.63 -12.92
CA SER A 271 3.41 20.69 -13.21
C SER A 271 4.17 21.21 -12.00
N LEU A 272 5.28 20.58 -11.72
CA LEU A 272 6.26 21.03 -10.73
C LEU A 272 7.51 21.54 -11.46
N VAL A 273 8.14 22.60 -10.92
CA VAL A 273 9.45 23.11 -11.37
C VAL A 273 10.48 22.93 -10.28
N ALA A 274 11.72 22.80 -10.67
CA ALA A 274 12.85 22.73 -9.75
C ALA A 274 12.79 23.85 -8.71
N ASN A 275 13.11 23.50 -7.47
CA ASN A 275 13.36 24.46 -6.40
C ASN A 275 14.85 24.78 -6.39
N GLU A 276 15.22 25.96 -6.88
CA GLU A 276 16.62 26.39 -6.99
C GLU A 276 17.34 26.50 -5.63
N GLU A 277 16.58 26.65 -4.54
CA GLU A 277 17.08 26.70 -3.17
C GLU A 277 17.11 25.32 -2.49
N PHE A 278 16.80 24.24 -3.21
CA PHE A 278 16.83 22.91 -2.64
C PHE A 278 18.26 22.51 -2.22
N SER A 279 18.46 22.28 -0.94
CA SER A 279 19.74 21.97 -0.32
C SER A 279 19.89 20.49 0.10
N GLY A 280 18.96 19.63 -0.35
CA GLY A 280 19.04 18.21 -0.09
C GLY A 280 20.10 17.48 -0.91
N PRO A 281 20.36 16.19 -0.62
CA PRO A 281 21.37 15.42 -1.32
C PRO A 281 21.02 15.21 -2.79
N GLY A 282 22.06 15.06 -3.59
CA GLY A 282 21.95 14.87 -5.04
C GLY A 282 22.03 16.19 -5.82
N GLU A 283 22.31 16.07 -7.09
CA GLU A 283 22.35 17.19 -8.03
C GLU A 283 21.06 17.20 -8.82
N GLN A 284 20.13 18.11 -8.46
CA GLN A 284 18.86 18.24 -9.18
C GLN A 284 19.10 18.74 -10.60
N ARG A 285 18.78 17.91 -11.58
CA ARG A 285 19.08 18.19 -13.00
C ARG A 285 17.84 18.50 -13.81
N LEU A 286 16.65 18.01 -13.42
CA LEU A 286 15.42 18.25 -14.17
C LEU A 286 14.87 19.65 -13.87
N ASP A 287 14.47 20.38 -14.93
CA ASP A 287 13.81 21.68 -14.78
C ASP A 287 12.35 21.54 -14.34
N GLN A 288 11.66 20.50 -14.85
CA GLN A 288 10.21 20.37 -14.69
C GLN A 288 9.75 18.90 -14.72
N VAL A 289 8.75 18.61 -13.91
CA VAL A 289 8.03 17.33 -13.88
C VAL A 289 6.54 17.60 -14.09
N ASP A 290 5.99 17.08 -15.20
CA ASP A 290 4.57 17.19 -15.55
C ASP A 290 3.81 15.94 -15.12
N PHE A 291 2.90 16.08 -14.16
CA PHE A 291 2.03 14.99 -13.72
C PHE A 291 0.71 15.02 -14.49
N LYS A 292 0.40 13.94 -15.18
CA LYS A 292 -0.83 13.79 -15.98
C LYS A 292 -1.80 12.83 -15.34
N ALA A 293 -3.02 13.28 -15.13
CA ALA A 293 -4.12 12.45 -14.67
C ALA A 293 -4.75 11.68 -15.84
N PHE A 294 -5.16 10.45 -15.57
CA PHE A 294 -5.80 9.55 -16.52
C PHE A 294 -7.05 8.93 -15.92
N THR A 295 -8.05 8.69 -16.77
CA THR A 295 -9.31 8.05 -16.36
C THR A 295 -9.26 6.53 -16.41
N SER A 296 -8.27 5.95 -17.11
CA SER A 296 -8.14 4.51 -17.25
C SER A 296 -6.70 4.07 -17.49
N ALA A 297 -6.38 2.83 -17.11
CA ALA A 297 -5.10 2.20 -17.39
C ALA A 297 -4.82 2.05 -18.91
N SER A 298 -5.85 1.86 -19.72
CA SER A 298 -5.72 1.82 -21.19
C SER A 298 -5.27 3.17 -21.76
N ALA A 299 -5.71 4.29 -21.18
CA ALA A 299 -5.26 5.61 -21.59
C ALA A 299 -3.77 5.82 -21.29
N VAL A 300 -3.28 5.32 -20.14
CA VAL A 300 -1.84 5.33 -19.81
C VAL A 300 -1.04 4.50 -20.81
N LEU A 301 -1.46 3.26 -21.09
CA LEU A 301 -0.79 2.40 -22.07
C LEU A 301 -0.71 3.06 -23.46
N ASN A 302 -1.78 3.72 -23.91
CA ASN A 302 -1.77 4.44 -25.18
C ASN A 302 -0.75 5.59 -25.23
N GLN A 303 -0.50 6.28 -24.09
CA GLN A 303 0.53 7.31 -24.02
C GLN A 303 1.95 6.73 -24.05
N TYR A 304 2.17 5.55 -23.47
CA TYR A 304 3.43 4.83 -23.62
C TYR A 304 3.67 4.48 -25.10
N LYS A 305 2.68 3.85 -25.76
CA LYS A 305 2.77 3.49 -27.18
C LYS A 305 2.95 4.71 -28.10
N ALA A 306 2.41 5.86 -27.72
CA ALA A 306 2.62 7.12 -28.44
C ALA A 306 3.97 7.79 -28.12
N GLY A 307 4.75 7.27 -27.18
CA GLY A 307 6.04 7.84 -26.76
C GLY A 307 5.93 9.18 -26.03
N THR A 308 4.77 9.56 -25.51
CA THR A 308 4.51 10.86 -24.88
C THR A 308 4.62 10.84 -23.35
N LEU A 309 4.68 9.66 -22.75
CA LEU A 309 4.84 9.46 -21.32
C LEU A 309 6.26 9.03 -21.00
N THR A 310 6.90 9.71 -20.04
CA THR A 310 8.27 9.37 -19.64
C THR A 310 8.29 8.32 -18.54
N VAL A 311 7.48 8.48 -17.51
CA VAL A 311 7.43 7.59 -16.33
C VAL A 311 5.99 7.31 -15.92
N GLY A 312 5.75 6.14 -15.38
CA GLY A 312 4.48 5.79 -14.73
C GLY A 312 4.42 4.33 -14.37
N THR A 313 3.23 3.83 -14.15
CA THR A 313 2.98 2.42 -13.83
C THR A 313 2.20 1.75 -14.96
N LEU A 314 2.41 0.44 -15.11
CA LEU A 314 1.64 -0.41 -16.01
C LEU A 314 0.67 -1.26 -15.17
N ASP A 315 -0.61 -1.22 -15.51
CA ASP A 315 -1.59 -2.11 -14.89
C ASP A 315 -1.27 -3.58 -15.23
N ALA A 316 -1.44 -4.46 -14.25
CA ALA A 316 -1.13 -5.89 -14.38
C ALA A 316 -1.85 -6.55 -15.55
N SER A 317 -3.06 -6.09 -15.91
CA SER A 317 -3.80 -6.59 -17.07
C SER A 317 -3.07 -6.39 -18.40
N PHE A 318 -2.12 -5.48 -18.46
CA PHE A 318 -1.29 -5.18 -19.63
C PHE A 318 0.13 -5.75 -19.55
N ALA A 319 0.42 -6.68 -18.65
CA ALA A 319 1.75 -7.27 -18.54
C ALA A 319 2.23 -7.96 -19.83
N SER A 320 1.30 -8.40 -20.72
CA SER A 320 1.64 -8.91 -22.06
C SER A 320 2.23 -7.86 -22.98
N GLU A 321 2.08 -6.57 -22.70
CA GLU A 321 2.64 -5.47 -23.50
C GLU A 321 4.08 -5.12 -23.13
N ILE A 322 4.64 -5.71 -22.08
CA ILE A 322 5.97 -5.38 -21.54
C ILE A 322 7.06 -5.54 -22.62
N ASP A 323 7.06 -6.65 -23.37
CA ASP A 323 8.08 -6.88 -24.41
C ASP A 323 7.96 -5.87 -25.55
N THR A 324 6.74 -5.41 -25.88
CA THR A 324 6.50 -4.32 -26.85
C THR A 324 7.05 -3.00 -26.31
N LEU A 325 6.72 -2.64 -25.07
CA LEU A 325 7.23 -1.40 -24.45
C LEU A 325 8.75 -1.39 -24.38
N LYS A 326 9.38 -2.52 -24.06
CA LYS A 326 10.85 -2.64 -24.08
C LYS A 326 11.42 -2.44 -25.50
N SER A 327 10.75 -2.94 -26.51
CA SER A 327 11.14 -2.71 -27.92
C SER A 327 10.96 -1.25 -28.34
N ASP A 328 10.04 -0.54 -27.71
CA ASP A 328 9.75 0.88 -27.94
C ASP A 328 10.64 1.82 -27.07
N GLY A 329 11.68 1.29 -26.42
CA GLY A 329 12.65 2.07 -25.66
C GLY A 329 12.21 2.40 -24.23
N TYR A 330 11.52 1.45 -23.55
CA TYR A 330 11.17 1.58 -22.15
C TYR A 330 11.84 0.53 -21.28
N HIS A 331 12.22 0.92 -20.09
CA HIS A 331 12.54 0.00 -18.99
C HIS A 331 11.28 -0.41 -18.25
N VAL A 332 11.28 -1.62 -17.69
CA VAL A 332 10.20 -2.12 -16.82
C VAL A 332 10.82 -2.76 -15.58
N TYR A 333 10.32 -2.37 -14.42
CA TYR A 333 10.73 -2.88 -13.12
C TYR A 333 9.49 -3.27 -12.30
N GLY A 334 9.46 -4.51 -11.82
CA GLY A 334 8.45 -5.00 -10.89
C GLY A 334 8.85 -4.68 -9.46
N ALA A 335 8.53 -3.49 -8.99
CA ALA A 335 8.88 -3.03 -7.66
C ALA A 335 8.15 -3.86 -6.60
N PRO A 336 8.85 -4.44 -5.60
CA PRO A 336 8.22 -5.10 -4.47
C PRO A 336 7.44 -4.10 -3.61
N ALA A 337 6.55 -4.61 -2.78
CA ALA A 337 5.70 -3.81 -1.91
C ALA A 337 5.75 -4.32 -0.45
N PRO A 338 6.89 -4.14 0.26
CA PRO A 338 7.17 -4.81 1.54
C PRO A 338 6.26 -4.37 2.71
N ALA A 339 5.61 -3.23 2.60
CA ALA A 339 4.69 -2.70 3.62
C ALA A 339 3.24 -2.65 3.10
N ARG A 340 2.90 -3.53 2.17
CA ARG A 340 1.59 -3.60 1.55
C ARG A 340 0.95 -4.96 1.75
N ILE A 341 -0.31 -4.95 2.13
CA ILE A 341 -1.19 -6.12 2.07
C ILE A 341 -2.38 -5.82 1.16
N ASP A 342 -2.89 -6.85 0.51
CA ASP A 342 -4.11 -6.80 -0.30
C ASP A 342 -5.19 -7.65 0.38
N PRO A 343 -5.94 -7.08 1.35
CA PRO A 343 -6.85 -7.82 2.19
C PRO A 343 -8.27 -7.80 1.66
N LEU A 344 -9.00 -8.86 1.95
CA LEU A 344 -10.46 -8.86 1.94
C LEU A 344 -10.94 -8.74 3.39
N THR A 345 -11.39 -7.54 3.76
CA THR A 345 -11.66 -7.15 5.14
C THR A 345 -13.06 -7.58 5.57
N PHE A 346 -13.16 -8.27 6.71
CA PHE A 346 -14.44 -8.61 7.35
C PHE A 346 -15.06 -7.41 8.06
N ASN A 347 -16.39 -7.41 8.17
CA ASN A 347 -17.14 -6.50 9.03
C ASN A 347 -17.76 -7.29 10.20
N PHE A 348 -17.08 -7.28 11.34
CA PHE A 348 -17.52 -8.00 12.53
C PHE A 348 -18.76 -7.41 13.19
N GLU A 349 -19.14 -6.16 12.85
CA GLU A 349 -20.36 -5.52 13.34
C GLU A 349 -21.57 -5.66 12.42
N ASN A 350 -21.42 -6.31 11.26
CA ASN A 350 -22.55 -6.50 10.34
C ASN A 350 -23.61 -7.42 10.95
N THR A 351 -24.86 -6.95 11.01
CA THR A 351 -25.99 -7.71 11.60
C THR A 351 -26.89 -8.38 10.56
N VAL A 352 -26.67 -8.12 9.27
CA VAL A 352 -27.45 -8.73 8.18
C VAL A 352 -27.14 -10.23 8.13
N GLU A 353 -28.17 -11.07 8.16
CA GLU A 353 -28.03 -12.55 8.20
C GLU A 353 -27.08 -13.06 9.31
N SER A 354 -26.88 -12.28 10.38
CA SER A 354 -25.93 -12.58 11.47
C SER A 354 -24.46 -12.63 11.02
N PHE A 355 -24.10 -11.99 9.90
CA PHE A 355 -22.76 -12.14 9.28
C PHE A 355 -21.62 -11.81 10.23
N GLY A 356 -21.70 -10.74 11.03
CA GLY A 356 -20.65 -10.39 11.99
C GLY A 356 -20.37 -11.51 13.01
N LYS A 357 -21.42 -12.23 13.47
CA LYS A 357 -21.26 -13.37 14.36
C LYS A 357 -20.68 -14.59 13.65
N ILE A 358 -21.04 -14.78 12.38
CA ILE A 358 -20.49 -15.84 11.53
C ILE A 358 -19.00 -15.56 11.25
N ALA A 359 -18.64 -14.33 10.89
CA ALA A 359 -17.26 -13.90 10.66
C ALA A 359 -16.39 -13.96 11.94
N ALA A 360 -16.99 -13.78 13.12
CA ALA A 360 -16.30 -13.91 14.40
C ALA A 360 -15.80 -15.34 14.68
N GLN A 361 -16.35 -16.37 13.99
CA GLN A 361 -15.91 -17.76 14.17
C GLN A 361 -14.59 -18.00 13.43
N PRO A 362 -13.48 -18.36 14.11
CA PRO A 362 -12.18 -18.58 13.45
C PRO A 362 -12.26 -19.60 12.31
N TYR A 363 -12.94 -20.73 12.52
CA TYR A 363 -13.07 -21.77 11.51
C TYR A 363 -13.78 -21.28 10.22
N VAL A 364 -14.67 -20.28 10.31
CA VAL A 364 -15.31 -19.68 9.12
C VAL A 364 -14.29 -18.85 8.33
N ARG A 365 -13.48 -18.03 9.03
CA ARG A 365 -12.41 -17.25 8.39
C ARG A 365 -11.39 -18.16 7.71
N GLN A 366 -10.98 -19.25 8.39
CA GLN A 366 -10.10 -20.29 7.85
C GLN A 366 -10.73 -20.97 6.62
N ALA A 367 -11.99 -21.38 6.70
CA ALA A 367 -12.70 -21.97 5.57
C ALA A 367 -12.74 -21.01 4.36
N LEU A 368 -13.02 -19.73 4.58
CA LEU A 368 -13.02 -18.74 3.52
C LEU A 368 -11.62 -18.49 2.94
N GLN A 369 -10.55 -18.50 3.76
CA GLN A 369 -9.17 -18.37 3.26
C GLN A 369 -8.78 -19.57 2.39
N HIS A 370 -9.21 -20.80 2.74
CA HIS A 370 -9.01 -22.00 1.92
C HIS A 370 -9.72 -21.94 0.55
N LEU A 371 -10.59 -20.96 0.29
CA LEU A 371 -11.22 -20.74 -1.02
C LEU A 371 -10.46 -19.76 -1.91
N ILE A 372 -9.36 -19.18 -1.46
CA ILE A 372 -8.55 -18.23 -2.22
C ILE A 372 -7.39 -18.98 -2.91
N ASP A 373 -7.53 -19.23 -4.22
CA ASP A 373 -6.49 -19.83 -5.05
C ASP A 373 -5.45 -18.79 -5.45
N GLN A 374 -4.54 -18.44 -4.53
CA GLN A 374 -3.53 -17.41 -4.77
C GLN A 374 -2.67 -17.71 -6.01
N LYS A 375 -2.27 -18.97 -6.21
CA LYS A 375 -1.48 -19.39 -7.40
C LYS A 375 -2.27 -19.22 -8.68
N GLY A 376 -3.52 -19.67 -8.68
CA GLY A 376 -4.42 -19.49 -9.82
C GLY A 376 -4.67 -18.02 -10.14
N TYR A 377 -4.81 -17.15 -9.12
CA TYR A 377 -4.97 -15.71 -9.34
C TYR A 377 -3.71 -15.05 -9.89
N ILE A 378 -2.52 -15.44 -9.40
CA ILE A 378 -1.24 -14.93 -9.91
C ILE A 378 -1.08 -15.30 -11.39
N GLU A 379 -1.35 -16.55 -11.76
CA GLU A 379 -1.21 -17.04 -13.14
C GLU A 379 -2.32 -16.53 -14.08
N SER A 380 -3.47 -16.11 -13.54
CA SER A 380 -4.62 -15.67 -14.34
C SER A 380 -4.34 -14.38 -15.10
N ARG A 381 -4.52 -14.41 -16.42
CA ARG A 381 -4.43 -13.22 -17.28
C ARG A 381 -5.50 -12.17 -16.98
N GLY A 382 -6.60 -12.57 -16.35
CA GLY A 382 -7.70 -11.68 -15.97
C GLY A 382 -7.51 -11.03 -14.58
N VAL A 383 -6.55 -11.52 -13.76
CA VAL A 383 -6.27 -11.00 -12.42
C VAL A 383 -4.89 -10.37 -12.37
N TYR A 384 -3.84 -11.16 -12.07
CA TYR A 384 -2.49 -10.57 -11.88
C TYR A 384 -1.52 -10.82 -13.04
N ASN A 385 -1.81 -11.73 -13.95
CA ASN A 385 -0.99 -11.99 -15.13
C ASN A 385 0.51 -12.21 -14.79
N GLY A 386 0.80 -12.92 -13.70
CA GLY A 386 2.16 -13.22 -13.23
C GLY A 386 2.86 -12.06 -12.49
N THR A 387 2.16 -10.97 -12.17
CA THR A 387 2.77 -9.76 -11.59
C THR A 387 2.56 -9.63 -10.07
N ALA A 388 2.26 -10.71 -9.36
CA ALA A 388 2.06 -10.69 -7.91
C ALA A 388 2.84 -11.81 -7.23
N SER A 389 3.09 -11.67 -5.95
CA SER A 389 3.61 -12.70 -5.05
C SER A 389 2.51 -13.24 -4.15
N GLU A 390 2.59 -14.53 -3.77
CA GLU A 390 1.72 -15.09 -2.73
C GLU A 390 1.96 -14.33 -1.42
N ASN A 391 0.88 -14.07 -0.70
CA ASN A 391 0.92 -13.44 0.62
C ASN A 391 -0.04 -14.11 1.59
N TYR A 392 0.46 -14.46 2.77
CA TYR A 392 -0.28 -15.11 3.85
C TYR A 392 -0.09 -14.40 5.19
N SER A 393 0.39 -13.17 5.15
CA SER A 393 0.80 -12.42 6.33
C SER A 393 0.35 -10.97 6.26
N VAL A 394 0.09 -10.39 7.42
CA VAL A 394 -0.22 -8.95 7.55
C VAL A 394 0.97 -8.04 7.30
N ALA A 395 2.20 -8.55 7.34
CA ALA A 395 3.39 -7.73 7.08
C ALA A 395 3.71 -7.57 5.58
N GLY A 396 2.98 -8.27 4.70
CA GLY A 396 3.20 -8.24 3.25
C GLY A 396 4.18 -9.31 2.75
N ALA A 397 4.14 -9.59 1.44
CA ALA A 397 4.91 -10.69 0.83
C ALA A 397 6.43 -10.48 0.85
N ASP A 398 6.87 -9.22 0.73
CA ASP A 398 8.29 -8.86 0.58
C ASP A 398 8.85 -8.20 1.87
N THR A 399 8.23 -8.46 3.02
CA THR A 399 8.59 -7.85 4.30
C THR A 399 9.97 -8.30 4.81
N PRO A 400 10.78 -7.42 5.42
CA PRO A 400 11.95 -7.80 6.20
C PRO A 400 11.59 -8.40 7.58
N TYR A 401 10.31 -8.38 7.98
CA TYR A 401 9.79 -8.90 9.24
C TYR A 401 8.79 -10.04 8.97
N PRO A 402 9.24 -11.20 8.46
CA PRO A 402 8.36 -12.32 8.17
C PRO A 402 7.76 -12.90 9.46
N PRO A 403 6.56 -13.50 9.37
CA PRO A 403 6.01 -14.24 10.50
C PRO A 403 6.88 -15.44 10.88
N GLU A 404 6.74 -15.96 12.10
CA GLU A 404 7.53 -17.10 12.58
C GLU A 404 7.29 -18.39 11.77
N PHE A 405 6.12 -18.54 11.14
CA PHE A 405 5.84 -19.65 10.21
C PHE A 405 6.53 -19.48 8.83
N GLY A 406 7.22 -18.38 8.59
CA GLY A 406 7.94 -18.10 7.34
C GLY A 406 7.02 -17.76 6.17
N ALA A 407 7.39 -18.20 4.97
CA ALA A 407 6.65 -17.94 3.74
C ALA A 407 5.64 -19.04 3.39
N GLU A 408 5.46 -20.06 4.22
CA GLU A 408 4.52 -21.14 3.96
C GLU A 408 3.09 -20.69 4.29
N ALA A 409 2.15 -21.14 3.46
CA ALA A 409 0.75 -20.84 3.66
C ALA A 409 0.19 -21.58 4.88
N THR A 410 -0.24 -20.87 5.90
CA THR A 410 -0.96 -21.45 7.04
C THR A 410 -2.30 -22.04 6.59
N TYR A 411 -3.00 -21.34 5.68
CA TYR A 411 -4.29 -21.75 5.13
C TYR A 411 -4.23 -21.78 3.59
N PRO A 412 -3.60 -22.82 2.97
CA PRO A 412 -3.47 -22.91 1.51
C PRO A 412 -4.83 -23.17 0.85
N PHE A 413 -4.92 -22.92 -0.46
CA PHE A 413 -6.12 -23.24 -1.24
C PHE A 413 -6.47 -24.73 -1.13
N ASP A 414 -7.56 -25.03 -0.45
CA ASP A 414 -8.11 -26.37 -0.23
C ASP A 414 -9.63 -26.30 0.01
N PRO A 415 -10.44 -26.30 -1.07
CA PRO A 415 -11.89 -26.29 -0.93
C PRO A 415 -12.47 -27.47 -0.16
N ALA A 416 -11.79 -28.62 -0.17
CA ALA A 416 -12.23 -29.80 0.60
C ALA A 416 -12.05 -29.57 2.10
N LYS A 417 -10.95 -28.90 2.50
CA LYS A 417 -10.73 -28.50 3.89
C LYS A 417 -11.73 -27.44 4.34
N ALA A 418 -12.08 -26.50 3.47
CA ALA A 418 -13.13 -25.52 3.75
C ALA A 418 -14.49 -26.20 4.02
N GLU A 419 -14.89 -27.18 3.19
CA GLU A 419 -16.10 -27.98 3.40
C GLU A 419 -16.06 -28.77 4.70
N GLU A 420 -14.92 -29.40 4.99
CA GLU A 420 -14.69 -30.14 6.23
C GLU A 420 -14.88 -29.24 7.46
N LEU A 421 -14.23 -28.08 7.50
CA LEU A 421 -14.34 -27.12 8.62
C LEU A 421 -15.79 -26.70 8.86
N LEU A 422 -16.52 -26.33 7.82
CA LEU A 422 -17.92 -25.94 7.96
C LEU A 422 -18.78 -27.10 8.47
N THR A 423 -18.60 -28.30 7.91
CA THR A 423 -19.40 -29.48 8.28
C THR A 423 -19.12 -29.92 9.72
N GLN A 424 -17.86 -29.91 10.16
CA GLN A 424 -17.49 -30.23 11.54
C GLN A 424 -18.17 -29.31 12.56
N HIS A 425 -18.29 -28.02 12.22
CA HIS A 425 -18.92 -27.00 13.07
C HIS A 425 -20.42 -26.81 12.80
N GLY A 426 -21.12 -27.86 12.37
CA GLY A 426 -22.59 -27.91 12.36
C GLY A 426 -23.25 -27.19 11.19
N TRP A 427 -22.51 -26.86 10.13
CA TRP A 427 -23.11 -26.34 8.90
C TRP A 427 -23.50 -27.48 7.96
N LYS A 428 -24.66 -27.37 7.35
CA LYS A 428 -25.09 -28.21 6.25
C LYS A 428 -24.63 -27.58 4.95
N VAL A 429 -23.49 -28.07 4.45
CA VAL A 429 -22.95 -27.60 3.17
C VAL A 429 -23.80 -28.15 2.02
N VAL A 430 -24.24 -27.27 1.12
CA VAL A 430 -25.04 -27.62 -0.06
C VAL A 430 -24.34 -27.03 -1.30
N PRO A 431 -23.51 -27.83 -2.00
CA PRO A 431 -22.76 -27.35 -3.17
C PRO A 431 -23.66 -26.71 -4.23
N ASN A 432 -23.33 -25.49 -4.65
CA ASN A 432 -24.08 -24.64 -5.57
C ASN A 432 -25.54 -24.34 -5.11
N GLY A 433 -25.86 -24.64 -3.86
CA GLY A 433 -27.12 -24.33 -3.20
C GLY A 433 -26.93 -23.24 -2.15
N THR A 434 -27.53 -23.44 -0.97
CA THR A 434 -27.39 -22.52 0.17
C THR A 434 -26.94 -23.31 1.41
N THR A 435 -25.77 -22.99 1.91
CA THR A 435 -25.20 -23.54 3.15
C THR A 435 -25.83 -22.88 4.36
N THR A 436 -26.34 -23.71 5.29
CA THR A 436 -27.11 -23.22 6.44
C THR A 436 -26.61 -23.85 7.75
N CYS A 437 -26.73 -23.10 8.84
CA CYS A 437 -26.48 -23.63 10.18
C CYS A 437 -27.53 -24.68 10.54
N GLU A 438 -27.12 -25.92 10.75
CA GLU A 438 -27.99 -27.02 11.17
C GLU A 438 -27.94 -27.24 12.69
N ARG A 439 -26.76 -27.00 13.30
CA ARG A 439 -26.53 -27.19 14.74
C ARG A 439 -26.09 -25.87 15.40
N PRO A 440 -27.03 -25.00 15.83
CA PRO A 440 -26.71 -23.76 16.53
C PRO A 440 -26.15 -24.04 17.94
N GLY A 441 -25.33 -23.13 18.47
CA GLY A 441 -24.77 -23.21 19.82
C GLY A 441 -23.26 -22.99 19.84
N THR A 442 -22.63 -23.22 21.00
CA THR A 442 -21.21 -22.90 21.30
C THR A 442 -20.32 -24.13 21.47
N GLY A 443 -20.82 -25.34 21.22
CA GLY A 443 -20.02 -26.56 21.23
C GLY A 443 -19.10 -26.64 20.00
N GLU A 444 -18.08 -27.47 20.06
CA GLU A 444 -17.09 -27.64 18.99
C GLU A 444 -17.72 -28.09 17.65
N ASP A 445 -18.85 -28.80 17.71
CA ASP A 445 -19.61 -29.25 16.53
C ASP A 445 -20.79 -28.34 16.18
N GLN A 446 -20.83 -27.11 16.70
CA GLN A 446 -21.93 -26.15 16.53
C GLN A 446 -21.47 -24.86 15.84
N CYS A 447 -22.43 -24.15 15.20
CA CYS A 447 -22.12 -23.02 14.31
C CYS A 447 -21.54 -21.79 15.01
N GLY A 448 -21.68 -21.67 16.31
CA GLY A 448 -21.14 -20.57 17.10
C GLY A 448 -22.21 -19.75 17.81
N GLU A 449 -21.77 -18.91 18.74
CA GLU A 449 -22.63 -18.11 19.59
C GLU A 449 -23.50 -17.14 18.80
N GLY A 450 -24.82 -17.18 19.08
CA GLY A 450 -25.79 -16.25 18.50
C GLY A 450 -26.01 -16.44 17.01
N ILE A 451 -25.59 -17.57 16.44
CA ILE A 451 -25.91 -17.97 15.06
C ILE A 451 -27.16 -18.87 15.13
N PRO A 452 -28.32 -18.43 14.60
CA PRO A 452 -29.55 -19.20 14.70
C PRO A 452 -29.58 -20.38 13.73
N GLN A 453 -30.41 -21.39 14.04
CA GLN A 453 -30.67 -22.48 13.10
C GLN A 453 -31.23 -21.93 11.79
N GLY A 454 -30.71 -22.43 10.67
CA GLY A 454 -31.07 -21.98 9.32
C GLY A 454 -30.38 -20.68 8.88
N ALA A 455 -29.51 -20.08 9.72
CA ALA A 455 -28.68 -18.97 9.28
C ALA A 455 -27.86 -19.36 8.06
N LYS A 456 -27.69 -18.43 7.12
CA LYS A 456 -26.92 -18.65 5.89
C LYS A 456 -25.55 -17.97 5.99
N ILE A 457 -24.56 -18.54 5.33
CA ILE A 457 -23.33 -17.80 5.05
C ILE A 457 -23.60 -16.97 3.79
N SER A 458 -24.03 -15.74 4.00
CA SER A 458 -24.40 -14.82 2.92
C SER A 458 -23.99 -13.40 3.27
N PHE A 459 -23.36 -12.69 2.32
CA PHE A 459 -22.91 -11.32 2.54
C PHE A 459 -22.70 -10.54 1.24
N THR A 460 -22.77 -9.20 1.38
CA THR A 460 -22.39 -8.27 0.32
C THR A 460 -20.87 -8.02 0.40
N LEU A 461 -20.16 -8.21 -0.71
CA LEU A 461 -18.77 -7.85 -0.90
C LEU A 461 -18.69 -6.52 -1.67
N ALA A 462 -18.32 -5.44 -0.96
CA ALA A 462 -18.06 -4.15 -1.58
C ALA A 462 -16.69 -4.17 -2.26
N SER A 463 -16.69 -4.11 -3.58
CA SER A 463 -15.51 -4.24 -4.44
C SER A 463 -15.16 -2.90 -5.07
N ALA A 464 -13.91 -2.43 -4.96
CA ALA A 464 -13.46 -1.22 -5.62
C ALA A 464 -13.40 -1.40 -7.15
N ASN A 465 -13.75 -0.34 -7.89
CA ASN A 465 -13.69 -0.34 -9.35
C ASN A 465 -12.27 -0.16 -9.93
N THR A 466 -11.29 0.08 -9.08
CA THR A 466 -9.87 0.28 -9.45
C THR A 466 -8.97 -0.08 -8.27
N PRO A 467 -7.79 -0.69 -8.48
CA PRO A 467 -7.28 -1.22 -9.76
C PRO A 467 -8.13 -2.35 -10.35
N SER A 468 -7.94 -2.65 -11.66
CA SER A 468 -8.79 -3.58 -12.41
C SER A 468 -8.82 -5.01 -11.84
N TYR A 469 -7.72 -5.48 -11.24
CA TYR A 469 -7.62 -6.82 -10.66
C TYR A 469 -8.51 -7.02 -9.43
N VAL A 470 -8.91 -5.96 -8.72
CA VAL A 470 -9.75 -6.04 -7.51
C VAL A 470 -11.08 -6.71 -7.85
N GLY A 471 -11.83 -6.15 -8.79
CA GLY A 471 -13.11 -6.74 -9.19
C GLY A 471 -12.96 -8.16 -9.75
N ALA A 472 -11.86 -8.44 -10.45
CA ALA A 472 -11.62 -9.77 -11.03
C ALA A 472 -11.38 -10.84 -9.95
N ARG A 473 -10.55 -10.54 -8.94
CA ARG A 473 -10.28 -11.47 -7.82
C ARG A 473 -11.50 -11.70 -6.94
N ASP A 474 -12.30 -10.65 -6.71
CA ASP A 474 -13.54 -10.73 -5.93
C ASP A 474 -14.60 -11.62 -6.60
N VAL A 475 -14.76 -11.50 -7.91
CA VAL A 475 -15.65 -12.37 -8.70
C VAL A 475 -15.15 -13.82 -8.68
N ALA A 476 -13.83 -14.04 -8.76
CA ALA A 476 -13.25 -15.37 -8.67
C ALA A 476 -13.49 -15.98 -7.29
N PHE A 477 -13.26 -15.23 -6.21
CA PHE A 477 -13.55 -15.65 -4.84
C PHE A 477 -15.04 -16.01 -4.66
N ALA A 478 -15.95 -15.13 -5.10
CA ALA A 478 -17.40 -15.39 -5.02
C ALA A 478 -17.81 -16.66 -5.78
N SER A 479 -17.13 -16.94 -6.90
CA SER A 479 -17.36 -18.18 -7.69
C SER A 479 -16.92 -19.43 -6.94
N GLU A 480 -15.77 -19.40 -6.25
CA GLU A 480 -15.32 -20.52 -5.41
C GLU A 480 -16.25 -20.71 -4.20
N ALA A 481 -16.60 -19.64 -3.50
CA ALA A 481 -17.51 -19.65 -2.36
C ALA A 481 -18.89 -20.28 -2.72
N LYS A 482 -19.41 -19.97 -3.91
CA LYS A 482 -20.67 -20.54 -4.40
C LYS A 482 -20.63 -22.06 -4.54
N LYS A 483 -19.48 -22.65 -4.86
CA LYS A 483 -19.34 -24.12 -4.96
C LYS A 483 -19.63 -24.80 -3.62
N LEU A 484 -19.41 -24.12 -2.50
CA LEU A 484 -19.79 -24.56 -1.15
C LEU A 484 -21.13 -24.01 -0.68
N GLY A 485 -21.94 -23.41 -1.55
CA GLY A 485 -23.24 -22.85 -1.20
C GLY A 485 -23.16 -21.58 -0.32
N ILE A 486 -22.03 -20.88 -0.35
CA ILE A 486 -21.84 -19.56 0.29
C ILE A 486 -22.28 -18.49 -0.71
N GLU A 487 -23.17 -17.60 -0.27
CA GLU A 487 -23.75 -16.55 -1.13
C GLU A 487 -22.98 -15.25 -0.98
N VAL A 488 -22.22 -14.86 -2.01
CA VAL A 488 -21.43 -13.60 -2.05
C VAL A 488 -21.99 -12.70 -3.15
N GLU A 489 -22.59 -11.58 -2.74
CA GLU A 489 -23.04 -10.53 -3.67
C GLU A 489 -21.93 -9.50 -3.87
N VAL A 490 -21.24 -9.55 -5.01
CA VAL A 490 -20.19 -8.57 -5.35
C VAL A 490 -20.84 -7.28 -5.86
N VAL A 491 -20.64 -6.18 -5.13
CA VAL A 491 -21.17 -4.85 -5.46
C VAL A 491 -20.03 -3.88 -5.71
N THR A 492 -19.85 -3.50 -6.99
CA THR A 492 -18.80 -2.55 -7.37
C THR A 492 -19.12 -1.14 -6.90
N LYS A 493 -18.14 -0.50 -6.27
CA LYS A 493 -18.17 0.89 -5.80
C LYS A 493 -16.96 1.66 -6.36
N SER A 494 -17.08 2.98 -6.51
CA SER A 494 -15.89 3.77 -6.78
C SER A 494 -14.98 3.79 -5.55
N LEU A 495 -13.67 3.83 -5.75
CA LEU A 495 -12.69 3.87 -4.67
C LEU A 495 -12.95 5.06 -3.73
N ASN A 496 -13.27 6.25 -4.28
CA ASN A 496 -13.63 7.43 -3.50
C ASN A 496 -14.89 7.20 -2.62
N TYR A 497 -15.90 6.49 -3.15
CA TYR A 497 -17.08 6.14 -2.36
C TYR A 497 -16.70 5.26 -1.17
N MET A 498 -15.84 4.27 -1.39
CA MET A 498 -15.42 3.35 -0.33
C MET A 498 -14.62 4.09 0.75
N TYR A 499 -13.65 4.92 0.38
CA TYR A 499 -12.92 5.74 1.36
C TYR A 499 -13.82 6.67 2.16
N SER A 500 -14.80 7.31 1.52
CA SER A 500 -15.69 8.25 2.20
C SER A 500 -16.76 7.60 3.06
N ASN A 501 -17.10 6.32 2.81
CA ASN A 501 -18.27 5.67 3.44
C ASN A 501 -17.93 4.40 4.22
N TYR A 502 -16.83 3.73 3.88
CA TYR A 502 -16.40 2.46 4.49
C TYR A 502 -14.96 2.51 5.00
N GLY A 503 -14.22 3.56 4.65
CA GLY A 503 -12.78 3.71 4.88
C GLY A 503 -12.38 4.12 6.28
N ASN A 504 -13.30 4.08 7.27
CA ASN A 504 -12.97 4.55 8.60
C ASN A 504 -13.94 3.91 9.60
N SER A 505 -13.40 3.29 10.65
CA SER A 505 -14.15 2.67 11.74
C SER A 505 -15.12 3.64 12.46
N PHE A 506 -14.99 4.95 12.22
CA PHE A 506 -15.85 5.99 12.78
C PHE A 506 -17.07 6.32 11.91
N ALA A 507 -17.35 5.56 10.84
CA ALA A 507 -18.56 5.70 10.03
C ALA A 507 -19.58 4.58 10.32
N PRO A 508 -20.13 4.48 11.56
CA PRO A 508 -20.99 3.36 11.97
C PRO A 508 -22.33 3.33 11.22
N ALA A 509 -22.72 4.42 10.55
CA ALA A 509 -24.00 4.56 9.89
C ALA A 509 -24.22 3.57 8.72
N LYS A 510 -23.16 2.99 8.17
CA LYS A 510 -23.21 2.13 6.98
C LYS A 510 -22.70 0.71 7.21
N LYS A 511 -22.56 0.30 8.46
CA LYS A 511 -22.04 -1.03 8.81
C LYS A 511 -22.83 -2.21 8.23
N ASN A 512 -24.07 -2.03 7.87
CA ASN A 512 -24.90 -3.08 7.29
C ASN A 512 -24.96 -3.04 5.74
N GLU A 513 -24.26 -2.10 5.09
CA GLU A 513 -24.19 -2.05 3.63
C GLU A 513 -23.18 -3.06 3.05
N TRP A 514 -22.28 -3.60 3.86
CA TRP A 514 -21.23 -4.54 3.46
C TRP A 514 -20.92 -5.56 4.56
N GLY A 515 -20.74 -6.81 4.17
CA GLY A 515 -20.21 -7.86 5.05
C GLY A 515 -18.70 -7.99 4.92
N MET A 516 -18.19 -7.91 3.69
CA MET A 516 -16.76 -7.80 3.40
C MET A 516 -16.48 -6.66 2.43
N GLN A 517 -15.25 -6.13 2.44
CA GLN A 517 -14.85 -5.09 1.49
C GLN A 517 -13.42 -5.31 0.98
N ASP A 518 -13.21 -4.95 -0.29
CA ASP A 518 -11.93 -4.92 -0.96
C ASP A 518 -11.73 -3.60 -1.70
N TYR A 519 -10.83 -2.74 -1.24
CA TYR A 519 -10.44 -1.52 -1.94
C TYR A 519 -9.00 -1.56 -2.45
N GLY A 520 -8.44 -2.74 -2.60
CA GLY A 520 -7.16 -3.00 -3.23
C GLY A 520 -6.06 -3.25 -2.21
N ALA A 521 -5.59 -2.21 -1.54
CA ALA A 521 -4.43 -2.33 -0.66
C ALA A 521 -4.56 -1.56 0.65
N ILE A 522 -3.95 -2.09 1.70
CA ILE A 522 -3.60 -1.37 2.92
C ILE A 522 -2.08 -1.24 2.96
N TYR A 523 -1.59 -0.05 3.29
CA TYR A 523 -0.17 0.22 3.49
C TYR A 523 0.10 0.41 4.98
N LEU A 524 1.06 -0.36 5.49
CA LEU A 524 1.61 -0.20 6.82
C LEU A 524 2.75 0.83 6.80
N ALA A 525 3.24 1.22 7.97
CA ALA A 525 4.39 2.12 8.04
C ALA A 525 5.62 1.44 7.44
N ALA A 526 6.22 2.07 6.43
CA ALA A 526 7.42 1.54 5.80
C ALA A 526 8.58 1.49 6.80
N GLY A 527 9.34 0.41 6.78
CA GLY A 527 10.49 0.21 7.66
C GLY A 527 10.17 -0.43 9.02
N TYR A 528 8.95 -0.26 9.55
CA TYR A 528 8.46 -0.98 10.73
C TYR A 528 6.95 -1.21 10.59
N PRO A 529 6.52 -2.26 9.90
CA PRO A 529 5.13 -2.49 9.54
C PRO A 529 4.29 -3.08 10.69
N SER A 530 4.24 -2.37 11.83
CA SER A 530 3.34 -2.74 12.93
C SER A 530 1.88 -2.68 12.48
N SER A 531 1.09 -3.59 12.98
CA SER A 531 -0.35 -3.69 12.69
C SER A 531 -1.21 -2.70 13.49
N ASN A 532 -0.61 -1.84 14.27
CA ASN A 532 -1.25 -1.00 15.30
C ASN A 532 -2.49 -0.22 14.81
N THR A 533 -2.43 0.42 13.66
CA THR A 533 -3.55 1.21 13.16
C THR A 533 -4.66 0.37 12.53
N VAL A 534 -4.34 -0.85 12.08
CA VAL A 534 -5.23 -1.70 11.28
C VAL A 534 -5.90 -2.77 12.12
N PHE A 535 -5.16 -3.39 13.04
CA PHE A 535 -5.64 -4.55 13.80
C PHE A 535 -5.66 -4.36 15.32
N ASN A 536 -5.17 -3.24 15.86
CA ASN A 536 -5.47 -2.89 17.25
C ASN A 536 -6.97 -2.57 17.38
N THR A 537 -7.60 -3.02 18.47
CA THR A 537 -9.03 -2.79 18.74
C THR A 537 -9.43 -1.31 18.63
N THR A 538 -8.53 -0.39 19.00
CA THR A 538 -8.74 1.07 18.94
C THR A 538 -8.13 1.74 17.71
N GLY A 539 -7.52 0.97 16.80
CA GLY A 539 -6.84 1.47 15.61
C GLY A 539 -7.77 2.26 14.70
N THR A 540 -7.31 3.42 14.24
CA THR A 540 -8.13 4.32 13.42
C THR A 540 -8.44 3.76 12.03
N PHE A 541 -7.69 2.79 11.57
CA PHE A 541 -7.87 2.10 10.30
C PHE A 541 -8.38 0.66 10.49
N ASN A 542 -8.87 0.33 11.68
CA ASN A 542 -9.54 -0.94 11.96
C ASN A 542 -10.97 -0.90 11.35
N LEU A 543 -11.04 -1.08 10.04
CA LEU A 543 -12.25 -0.88 9.26
C LEU A 543 -13.35 -1.90 9.55
N GLY A 544 -12.96 -3.08 10.01
CA GLY A 544 -13.84 -4.21 10.28
C GLY A 544 -14.34 -4.30 11.72
N SER A 545 -13.88 -3.45 12.63
CA SER A 545 -14.10 -3.55 14.08
C SER A 545 -13.60 -4.89 14.65
N TYR A 546 -12.42 -5.33 14.18
CA TYR A 546 -11.72 -6.47 14.75
C TYR A 546 -11.27 -6.17 16.19
N SER A 547 -11.33 -7.17 17.07
CA SER A 547 -10.90 -7.04 18.46
C SER A 547 -10.38 -8.38 18.97
N ASN A 548 -9.15 -8.37 19.49
CA ASN A 548 -8.51 -9.54 20.11
C ASN A 548 -7.50 -9.04 21.15
N GLU A 549 -7.71 -9.34 22.42
CA GLU A 549 -6.88 -8.85 23.55
C GLU A 549 -5.43 -9.36 23.47
N GLU A 550 -5.19 -10.57 22.98
CA GLU A 550 -3.85 -11.13 22.82
C GLU A 550 -3.07 -10.40 21.72
N VAL A 551 -3.75 -10.12 20.60
CA VAL A 551 -3.18 -9.34 19.50
C VAL A 551 -2.90 -7.90 19.95
N ASP A 552 -3.82 -7.26 20.68
CA ASP A 552 -3.62 -5.91 21.21
C ASP A 552 -2.40 -5.85 22.13
N ALA A 553 -2.19 -6.85 23.00
CA ALA A 553 -1.02 -6.93 23.88
C ALA A 553 0.30 -7.06 23.10
N LEU A 554 0.33 -7.85 22.01
CA LEU A 554 1.51 -7.98 21.15
C LEU A 554 1.80 -6.69 20.37
N ILE A 555 0.76 -6.01 19.90
CA ILE A 555 0.87 -4.71 19.23
C ILE A 555 1.43 -3.66 20.21
N ASP A 556 0.97 -3.65 21.44
CA ASP A 556 1.50 -2.75 22.47
C ASP A 556 2.97 -3.07 22.78
N GLU A 557 3.34 -4.35 22.89
CA GLU A 557 4.73 -4.77 23.11
C GLU A 557 5.64 -4.39 21.93
N SER A 558 5.20 -4.55 20.66
CA SER A 558 5.97 -4.13 19.50
C SER A 558 6.08 -2.61 19.38
N THR A 559 5.10 -1.87 19.88
CA THR A 559 5.07 -0.40 19.88
C THR A 559 5.94 0.22 20.97
N PHE A 560 5.89 -0.32 22.18
CA PHE A 560 6.52 0.28 23.37
C PHE A 560 7.73 -0.51 23.89
N GLY A 561 7.82 -1.81 23.59
CA GLY A 561 8.91 -2.68 24.00
C GLY A 561 10.24 -2.35 23.34
N ALA A 562 11.34 -2.81 23.93
CA ALA A 562 12.69 -2.61 23.37
C ALA A 562 13.08 -3.67 22.34
N ASP A 563 12.42 -4.83 22.35
CA ASP A 563 12.77 -5.97 21.51
C ASP A 563 12.08 -5.88 20.14
N PRO A 564 12.80 -5.61 19.04
CA PRO A 564 12.21 -5.55 17.71
C PRO A 564 11.72 -6.91 17.20
N SER A 565 12.15 -8.03 17.81
CA SER A 565 11.73 -9.38 17.40
C SER A 565 10.26 -9.67 17.71
N VAL A 566 9.64 -8.88 18.60
CA VAL A 566 8.20 -8.98 18.92
C VAL A 566 7.32 -8.73 17.71
N LEU A 567 7.77 -7.91 16.74
CA LEU A 567 7.01 -7.67 15.52
C LEU A 567 6.75 -8.96 14.71
N ALA A 568 7.68 -9.92 14.70
CA ALA A 568 7.45 -11.20 14.04
C ALA A 568 6.37 -12.05 14.77
N LYS A 569 6.32 -11.98 16.11
CA LYS A 569 5.27 -12.64 16.90
C LYS A 569 3.90 -11.99 16.68
N GLU A 570 3.84 -10.65 16.69
CA GLU A 570 2.65 -9.87 16.35
C GLU A 570 2.14 -10.28 14.96
N THR A 571 3.02 -10.23 13.97
CA THR A 571 2.72 -10.62 12.59
C THR A 571 2.16 -12.05 12.51
N THR A 572 2.74 -12.98 13.25
CA THR A 572 2.29 -14.38 13.33
C THR A 572 0.89 -14.47 13.91
N ALA A 573 0.67 -13.92 15.11
CA ALA A 573 -0.60 -14.00 15.82
C ALA A 573 -1.75 -13.38 15.00
N VAL A 574 -1.54 -12.19 14.43
CA VAL A 574 -2.54 -11.53 13.58
C VAL A 574 -2.83 -12.35 12.32
N SER A 575 -1.80 -12.90 11.68
CA SER A 575 -1.97 -13.66 10.43
C SER A 575 -2.70 -14.99 10.67
N GLU A 576 -2.46 -15.66 11.79
CA GLU A 576 -3.13 -16.91 12.17
C GLU A 576 -4.58 -16.68 12.60
N ASP A 577 -4.91 -15.55 13.24
CA ASP A 577 -6.29 -15.23 13.61
C ASP A 577 -7.15 -14.76 12.41
N LEU A 578 -6.54 -14.40 11.28
CA LEU A 578 -7.24 -14.01 10.06
C LEU A 578 -8.29 -12.89 10.26
N PRO A 579 -7.93 -11.71 10.76
CA PRO A 579 -8.88 -10.58 10.81
C PRO A 579 -9.31 -10.12 9.42
N VAL A 580 -8.55 -10.51 8.41
CA VAL A 580 -8.79 -10.33 6.98
C VAL A 580 -8.44 -11.62 6.23
N LEU A 581 -8.95 -11.79 5.03
CA LEU A 581 -8.41 -12.80 4.11
C LEU A 581 -7.31 -12.18 3.26
N PHE A 582 -6.28 -12.97 2.96
CA PHE A 582 -5.11 -12.54 2.21
C PHE A 582 -5.24 -12.91 0.74
N PHE A 583 -5.15 -11.91 -0.13
CA PHE A 583 -4.92 -12.09 -1.55
C PHE A 583 -3.42 -11.95 -1.89
N PRO A 584 -2.98 -12.40 -3.08
CA PRO A 584 -1.64 -12.11 -3.57
C PRO A 584 -1.36 -10.60 -3.57
N THR A 585 -0.14 -10.22 -3.21
CA THR A 585 0.31 -8.83 -3.27
C THR A 585 0.89 -8.53 -4.65
N PRO A 586 0.28 -7.62 -5.43
CA PRO A 586 0.81 -7.25 -6.74
C PRO A 586 2.06 -6.37 -6.61
N HIS A 587 3.04 -6.64 -7.46
CA HIS A 587 4.18 -5.76 -7.68
C HIS A 587 3.76 -4.54 -8.50
N THR A 588 4.28 -3.39 -8.15
CA THR A 588 4.08 -2.19 -8.94
C THR A 588 4.99 -2.24 -10.16
N LEU A 589 4.42 -2.41 -11.35
CA LEU A 589 5.18 -2.37 -12.60
C LEU A 589 5.52 -0.92 -12.95
N VAL A 590 6.71 -0.48 -12.59
CA VAL A 590 7.24 0.85 -12.95
C VAL A 590 7.79 0.80 -14.37
N VAL A 591 7.42 1.77 -15.18
CA VAL A 591 7.83 1.88 -16.59
C VAL A 591 8.39 3.27 -16.83
N TRP A 592 9.59 3.35 -17.42
CA TRP A 592 10.18 4.63 -17.79
C TRP A 592 10.99 4.53 -19.09
N LYS A 593 11.13 5.66 -19.80
CA LYS A 593 11.93 5.73 -21.04
C LYS A 593 13.39 5.46 -20.79
N ASP A 594 14.06 4.83 -21.74
CA ASP A 594 15.52 4.59 -21.75
C ASP A 594 16.35 5.90 -21.84
N THR A 595 15.70 7.00 -22.23
CA THR A 595 16.29 8.35 -22.20
C THR A 595 16.23 9.03 -20.84
N LEU A 596 15.63 8.40 -19.82
CA LEU A 596 15.63 8.84 -18.43
C LEU A 596 16.46 7.87 -17.59
N SER A 597 17.38 8.40 -16.80
CA SER A 597 18.24 7.64 -15.90
C SER A 597 18.35 8.29 -14.53
N GLY A 598 18.95 7.60 -13.60
CA GLY A 598 19.19 8.01 -12.22
C GLY A 598 19.56 6.80 -11.38
N PRO A 599 19.97 6.99 -10.11
CA PRO A 599 20.27 5.89 -9.21
C PRO A 599 19.11 4.89 -9.15
N PRO A 600 19.38 3.57 -9.25
CA PRO A 600 18.32 2.55 -9.34
C PRO A 600 17.26 2.67 -8.24
N GLU A 601 17.69 2.94 -7.01
CA GLU A 601 16.81 3.11 -5.85
C GLU A 601 15.84 4.29 -5.97
N SER A 602 16.13 5.27 -6.82
CA SER A 602 15.26 6.45 -7.06
C SER A 602 13.98 6.10 -7.82
N PHE A 603 13.96 4.96 -8.51
CA PHE A 603 12.77 4.42 -9.19
C PHE A 603 11.96 3.48 -8.29
N HIS A 604 12.45 3.18 -7.10
CA HIS A 604 11.72 2.37 -6.14
C HIS A 604 10.65 3.19 -5.44
N SER A 605 9.39 2.79 -5.60
CA SER A 605 8.26 3.48 -5.00
C SER A 605 7.74 2.70 -3.80
N LEU A 606 8.05 3.15 -2.59
CA LEU A 606 7.55 2.55 -1.34
C LEU A 606 6.04 2.73 -1.14
N LEU A 607 5.48 3.83 -1.67
CA LEU A 607 4.09 4.23 -1.49
C LEU A 607 3.46 4.60 -2.84
N SER A 608 3.67 3.79 -3.87
CA SER A 608 3.10 3.94 -5.22
C SER A 608 3.46 5.24 -5.97
N PHE A 609 4.01 6.29 -5.30
CA PHE A 609 4.19 7.64 -5.87
C PHE A 609 5.44 8.38 -5.37
N LEU A 610 6.23 7.78 -4.49
CA LEU A 610 7.40 8.46 -3.91
C LEU A 610 8.68 8.09 -4.65
N TYR A 611 8.68 8.37 -5.95
CA TYR A 611 9.93 8.45 -6.71
C TYR A 611 10.81 9.57 -6.16
N SER A 612 12.09 9.53 -6.52
CA SER A 612 13.05 10.59 -6.24
C SER A 612 13.45 11.31 -7.53
N PRO A 613 12.52 12.06 -8.17
CA PRO A 613 12.80 12.71 -9.46
C PRO A 613 13.90 13.78 -9.36
N GLU A 614 14.24 14.22 -8.15
CA GLU A 614 15.38 15.09 -7.90
C GLU A 614 16.74 14.44 -8.21
N LEU A 615 16.78 13.11 -8.29
CA LEU A 615 17.98 12.34 -8.62
C LEU A 615 18.01 11.92 -10.10
N TRP A 616 16.93 12.21 -10.84
CA TRP A 616 16.82 11.81 -12.24
C TRP A 616 17.43 12.82 -13.20
N TYR A 617 17.87 12.32 -14.34
CA TYR A 617 18.38 13.13 -15.43
C TYR A 617 18.02 12.51 -16.79
N LEU A 618 17.91 13.37 -17.79
CA LEU A 618 17.82 12.92 -19.17
C LEU A 618 19.21 12.53 -19.68
N THR A 619 19.26 11.52 -20.55
CA THR A 619 20.51 11.04 -21.17
C THR A 619 20.59 11.44 -22.63
N LYS A 620 21.83 11.56 -23.15
CA LYS A 620 22.09 11.74 -24.58
C LYS A 620 21.98 10.43 -25.30
#